data_0ef880baef2693696aea3e740c583725
#
_entry.id   0ef880baef2693696aea3e740c583725
#
_cell.length_a   1.000
_cell.length_b   1.000
_cell.length_c   1.000
_cell.angle_alpha   90.00
_cell.angle_beta   90.00
_cell.angle_gamma   90.00
#
_symmetry.space_group_name_H-M   'P 1'
#
loop_
_entity.id
_entity.type
_entity.pdbx_description
1 polymer ?
#
loop_
_entity_poly.entity_id
_entity_poly.type
_entity_poly.pdbx_seq_one_letter_code
_entity_poly.pdbx_strand_id
1 'polypeptide(L)'
;VRPAGMLEPSAGVGVFVDSMLRHSPNADVMAFEKDLLTGTILRHLYPDQKMRTCGFEKIERPFNNYFDLAVSNIPFGDIAVFDAEFQRSDSFGRRSAQKTIHNYFFLKGLDAVRDGGIVAFITSQGVLNSTKTSVRNELFSQANLVSAIRLPNNLFTDNAGTEVGSDLIVLQKNLSKKEMSQDERLMTVIQTDTKTALTDNAYFIHHPERIVHTMAKLDTDPYGKPAMVYLHEGKAAGIAGDLRRMLDEDCHFRLAMRLYSGAIGQARERLAVETKVEPQTAKLETVSSARAEEIHVDKPQTQPIKEKPEIEPRQQNHSAAVQLTLLDLWGMTEEVSQPKTSKKKKTVKKAVTAKSTPPKPKVTVTPTAPTAK
;
A
#
# COMPACT_ATOMS: atom_id res chain seq x y z
N VAL A 1 0.19 19.60 -11.21
CA VAL A 1 1.38 18.93 -11.77
C VAL A 1 1.02 18.26 -13.10
N ARG A 2 1.99 18.13 -14.01
CA ARG A 2 1.84 17.39 -15.28
C ARG A 2 3.02 16.45 -15.39
N PRO A 3 2.92 15.23 -14.83
CA PRO A 3 4.01 14.26 -14.88
C PRO A 3 4.20 13.73 -16.31
N ALA A 4 5.46 13.60 -16.71
CA ALA A 4 5.85 12.99 -17.96
C ALA A 4 6.25 11.53 -17.79
N GLY A 5 6.76 11.15 -16.61
CA GLY A 5 7.07 9.78 -16.21
C GLY A 5 6.39 9.42 -14.90
N MET A 6 5.67 8.32 -14.89
CA MET A 6 4.92 7.85 -13.72
C MET A 6 5.25 6.41 -13.38
N LEU A 7 5.20 6.10 -12.08
CA LEU A 7 5.50 4.78 -11.53
C LEU A 7 4.33 4.27 -10.69
N GLU A 8 3.94 3.01 -10.94
CA GLU A 8 3.03 2.24 -10.10
C GLU A 8 3.76 0.98 -9.59
N PRO A 9 4.25 0.98 -8.34
CA PRO A 9 5.08 -0.13 -7.85
C PRO A 9 4.33 -1.41 -7.45
N SER A 10 2.98 -1.39 -7.41
CA SER A 10 2.14 -2.54 -7.07
C SER A 10 0.78 -2.44 -7.75
N ALA A 11 0.78 -2.70 -9.07
CA ALA A 11 -0.28 -2.24 -9.95
C ALA A 11 -1.57 -3.07 -9.96
N GLY A 12 -1.51 -4.32 -9.48
CA GLY A 12 -2.65 -5.23 -9.67
C GLY A 12 -3.02 -5.33 -11.15
N VAL A 13 -4.28 -5.13 -11.45
CA VAL A 13 -4.79 -5.09 -12.84
C VAL A 13 -4.71 -3.69 -13.48
N GLY A 14 -4.11 -2.68 -12.81
CA GLY A 14 -3.78 -1.39 -13.42
C GLY A 14 -4.77 -0.27 -13.19
N VAL A 15 -5.54 -0.26 -12.11
CA VAL A 15 -6.53 0.80 -11.83
C VAL A 15 -5.87 2.18 -11.70
N PHE A 16 -4.74 2.27 -11.01
CA PHE A 16 -3.98 3.52 -10.96
C PHE A 16 -3.35 3.85 -12.31
N VAL A 17 -2.88 2.84 -13.06
CA VAL A 17 -2.36 3.03 -14.42
C VAL A 17 -3.41 3.67 -15.33
N ASP A 18 -4.65 3.17 -15.31
CA ASP A 18 -5.76 3.74 -16.06
C ASP A 18 -6.05 5.20 -15.64
N SER A 19 -6.09 5.47 -14.33
CA SER A 19 -6.27 6.84 -13.83
C SER A 19 -5.13 7.77 -14.25
N MET A 20 -3.88 7.33 -14.16
CA MET A 20 -2.70 8.09 -14.60
C MET A 20 -2.80 8.46 -16.08
N LEU A 21 -3.11 7.49 -16.94
CA LEU A 21 -3.20 7.70 -18.39
C LEU A 21 -4.39 8.59 -18.77
N ARG A 22 -5.53 8.49 -18.10
CA ARG A 22 -6.65 9.41 -18.30
C ARG A 22 -6.30 10.87 -17.98
N HIS A 23 -5.51 11.11 -16.93
CA HIS A 23 -5.13 12.47 -16.54
C HIS A 23 -3.88 12.99 -17.27
N SER A 24 -3.04 12.10 -17.77
CA SER A 24 -1.80 12.42 -18.47
C SER A 24 -1.57 11.45 -19.65
N PRO A 25 -2.33 11.56 -20.74
CA PRO A 25 -2.32 10.58 -21.83
C PRO A 25 -0.97 10.40 -22.53
N ASN A 26 -0.10 11.40 -22.45
CA ASN A 26 1.22 11.39 -23.07
C ASN A 26 2.34 11.00 -22.10
N ALA A 27 2.01 10.58 -20.89
CA ALA A 27 3.02 10.17 -19.93
C ALA A 27 3.46 8.71 -20.17
N ASP A 28 4.75 8.44 -19.92
CA ASP A 28 5.25 7.08 -19.84
C ASP A 28 4.94 6.51 -18.46
N VAL A 29 4.26 5.39 -18.42
CA VAL A 29 3.97 4.68 -17.18
C VAL A 29 4.81 3.40 -17.12
N MET A 30 5.52 3.24 -16.00
CA MET A 30 6.10 1.96 -15.60
C MET A 30 5.34 1.41 -14.41
N ALA A 31 4.97 0.13 -14.50
CA ALA A 31 4.26 -0.53 -13.40
C ALA A 31 4.83 -1.91 -13.10
N PHE A 32 4.76 -2.29 -11.82
CA PHE A 32 5.21 -3.58 -11.31
C PHE A 32 4.02 -4.34 -10.73
N GLU A 33 3.93 -5.63 -11.07
CA GLU A 33 3.01 -6.56 -10.46
C GLU A 33 3.72 -7.90 -10.25
N LYS A 34 3.72 -8.37 -9.00
CA LYS A 34 4.48 -9.57 -8.63
C LYS A 34 3.77 -10.86 -8.98
N ASP A 35 2.44 -10.87 -8.90
CA ASP A 35 1.63 -12.02 -9.28
C ASP A 35 1.69 -12.26 -10.78
N LEU A 36 1.99 -13.49 -11.18
CA LEU A 36 2.22 -13.84 -12.57
C LEU A 36 0.96 -13.68 -13.44
N LEU A 37 -0.19 -14.11 -12.92
CA LEU A 37 -1.46 -14.05 -13.65
C LEU A 37 -1.92 -12.60 -13.80
N THR A 38 -1.97 -11.87 -12.71
CA THR A 38 -2.37 -10.46 -12.66
C THR A 38 -1.43 -9.59 -13.49
N GLY A 39 -0.12 -9.80 -13.39
CA GLY A 39 0.88 -9.07 -14.20
C GLY A 39 0.82 -9.41 -15.69
N THR A 40 0.37 -10.63 -16.05
CA THR A 40 0.12 -10.98 -17.45
C THR A 40 -1.10 -10.24 -17.98
N ILE A 41 -2.18 -10.17 -17.21
CA ILE A 41 -3.37 -9.37 -17.55
C ILE A 41 -3.00 -7.90 -17.71
N LEU A 42 -2.27 -7.34 -16.76
CA LEU A 42 -1.79 -5.96 -16.79
C LEU A 42 -1.05 -5.62 -18.08
N ARG A 43 -0.12 -6.48 -18.53
CA ARG A 43 0.61 -6.28 -19.80
C ARG A 43 -0.28 -6.30 -21.03
N HIS A 44 -1.34 -7.12 -21.03
CA HIS A 44 -2.29 -7.16 -22.14
C HIS A 44 -3.21 -5.95 -22.18
N LEU A 45 -3.57 -5.39 -21.00
CA LEU A 45 -4.39 -4.18 -20.90
C LEU A 45 -3.63 -2.91 -21.34
N TYR A 46 -2.30 -2.86 -21.11
CA TYR A 46 -1.49 -1.69 -21.37
C TYR A 46 -0.24 -2.04 -22.21
N PRO A 47 -0.40 -2.52 -23.47
CA PRO A 47 0.72 -3.01 -24.28
C PRO A 47 1.75 -1.92 -24.65
N ASP A 48 1.32 -0.66 -24.70
CA ASP A 48 2.16 0.49 -25.06
C ASP A 48 2.93 1.07 -23.84
N GLN A 49 2.74 0.51 -22.65
CA GLN A 49 3.37 0.97 -21.42
C GLN A 49 4.39 -0.07 -20.88
N LYS A 50 5.22 0.36 -19.95
CA LYS A 50 6.28 -0.51 -19.39
C LYS A 50 5.77 -1.34 -18.21
N MET A 51 5.02 -2.42 -18.50
CA MET A 51 4.48 -3.32 -17.47
C MET A 51 5.46 -4.45 -17.15
N ARG A 52 5.85 -4.59 -15.88
CA ARG A 52 6.81 -5.56 -15.36
C ARG A 52 6.13 -6.59 -14.48
N THR A 53 6.16 -7.87 -14.87
CA THR A 53 5.64 -8.99 -14.06
C THR A 53 6.73 -9.48 -13.11
N CYS A 54 7.02 -8.68 -12.10
CA CYS A 54 7.99 -8.97 -11.04
C CYS A 54 7.77 -8.01 -9.86
N GLY A 55 8.42 -8.29 -8.72
CA GLY A 55 8.36 -7.39 -7.58
C GLY A 55 9.13 -6.09 -7.81
N PHE A 56 8.71 -5.03 -7.11
CA PHE A 56 9.29 -3.69 -7.23
C PHE A 56 10.79 -3.63 -6.87
N GLU A 57 11.28 -4.57 -6.08
CA GLU A 57 12.71 -4.70 -5.76
C GLU A 57 13.59 -5.01 -6.99
N LYS A 58 12.97 -5.34 -8.13
CA LYS A 58 13.67 -5.61 -9.40
C LYS A 58 13.79 -4.38 -10.30
N ILE A 59 13.35 -3.21 -9.84
CA ILE A 59 13.55 -1.98 -10.62
C ILE A 59 15.04 -1.73 -10.85
N GLU A 60 15.40 -1.46 -12.09
CA GLU A 60 16.78 -1.26 -12.51
C GLU A 60 17.31 0.12 -12.07
N ARG A 61 18.60 0.21 -11.72
CA ARG A 61 19.26 1.45 -11.24
C ARG A 61 19.10 2.69 -12.13
N PRO A 62 19.09 2.59 -13.48
CA PRO A 62 18.84 3.76 -14.34
C PRO A 62 17.52 4.47 -14.09
N PHE A 63 16.55 3.81 -13.44
CA PHE A 63 15.30 4.40 -13.05
C PHE A 63 15.33 5.10 -11.68
N ASN A 64 16.48 5.16 -11.01
CA ASN A 64 16.66 6.02 -9.84
C ASN A 64 16.64 7.49 -10.29
N ASN A 65 15.94 8.34 -9.53
CA ASN A 65 15.71 9.76 -9.85
C ASN A 65 15.08 10.00 -11.24
N TYR A 66 14.22 9.10 -11.68
CA TYR A 66 13.68 9.11 -13.05
C TYR A 66 12.24 9.65 -13.11
N PHE A 67 11.35 9.18 -12.24
CA PHE A 67 9.91 9.48 -12.34
C PHE A 67 9.55 10.83 -11.72
N ASP A 68 8.53 11.47 -12.29
CA ASP A 68 7.93 12.68 -11.74
C ASP A 68 6.98 12.38 -10.60
N LEU A 69 6.31 11.21 -10.68
CA LEU A 69 5.25 10.80 -9.77
C LEU A 69 5.28 9.28 -9.58
N ALA A 70 5.20 8.84 -8.34
CA ALA A 70 4.91 7.46 -7.98
C ALA A 70 3.60 7.42 -7.19
N VAL A 71 2.63 6.62 -7.64
CA VAL A 71 1.31 6.47 -6.99
C VAL A 71 1.00 4.99 -6.84
N SER A 72 0.53 4.57 -5.66
CA SER A 72 0.16 3.18 -5.42
C SER A 72 -0.73 3.01 -4.19
N ASN A 73 -1.53 1.98 -4.19
CA ASN A 73 -1.97 1.30 -2.98
C ASN A 73 -0.96 0.18 -2.70
N ILE A 74 0.04 0.47 -1.86
CA ILE A 74 1.16 -0.44 -1.63
C ILE A 74 0.74 -1.65 -0.79
N PRO A 75 1.43 -2.81 -0.90
CA PRO A 75 1.10 -3.98 -0.11
C PRO A 75 1.21 -3.71 1.40
N PHE A 76 0.24 -4.23 2.17
CA PHE A 76 0.23 -4.14 3.63
C PHE A 76 0.85 -5.41 4.24
N GLY A 77 1.58 -5.26 5.32
CA GLY A 77 2.04 -6.38 6.13
C GLY A 77 3.52 -6.37 6.53
N ASP A 78 3.85 -7.26 7.47
CA ASP A 78 5.20 -7.46 8.00
C ASP A 78 5.98 -8.47 7.14
N ILE A 79 5.98 -8.25 5.81
CA ILE A 79 6.70 -9.08 4.85
C ILE A 79 8.06 -8.44 4.61
N ALA A 80 9.13 -9.22 4.80
CA ALA A 80 10.48 -8.77 4.49
C ALA A 80 10.74 -8.77 2.97
N VAL A 81 11.46 -7.75 2.51
CA VAL A 81 11.90 -7.61 1.12
C VAL A 81 13.42 -7.64 1.08
N PHE A 82 14.00 -8.48 0.23
CA PHE A 82 15.44 -8.50 0.04
C PHE A 82 15.84 -7.55 -1.10
N ASP A 83 16.64 -6.54 -0.75
CA ASP A 83 17.29 -5.64 -1.70
C ASP A 83 18.76 -5.46 -1.27
N ALA A 84 19.69 -5.91 -2.11
CA ALA A 84 21.12 -5.89 -1.81
C ALA A 84 21.68 -4.46 -1.65
N GLU A 85 21.08 -3.46 -2.32
CA GLU A 85 21.45 -2.06 -2.20
C GLU A 85 21.06 -1.50 -0.84
N PHE A 86 19.84 -1.77 -0.40
CA PHE A 86 19.37 -1.41 0.94
C PHE A 86 20.16 -2.10 2.04
N GLN A 87 20.50 -3.37 1.86
CA GLN A 87 21.25 -4.14 2.85
C GLN A 87 22.68 -3.61 3.05
N ARG A 88 23.33 -3.13 1.99
CA ARG A 88 24.68 -2.55 2.02
C ARG A 88 24.71 -1.09 2.40
N SER A 89 23.55 -0.44 2.56
CA SER A 89 23.48 0.98 2.89
C SER A 89 24.05 1.26 4.29
N ASP A 90 24.77 2.35 4.45
CA ASP A 90 25.25 2.85 5.74
C ASP A 90 24.09 3.33 6.61
N SER A 91 22.97 3.75 6.01
CA SER A 91 21.79 4.17 6.75
C SER A 91 21.10 2.99 7.46
N PHE A 92 20.94 3.12 8.77
CA PHE A 92 20.17 2.17 9.57
C PHE A 92 18.68 2.18 9.18
N GLY A 93 18.13 3.35 8.80
CA GLY A 93 16.75 3.50 8.31
C GLY A 93 16.51 2.64 7.07
N ARG A 94 17.41 2.72 6.08
CA ARG A 94 17.32 1.92 4.85
C ARG A 94 17.43 0.42 5.11
N ARG A 95 18.42 -0.02 5.92
CA ARG A 95 18.53 -1.44 6.30
C ARG A 95 17.30 -1.94 7.06
N SER A 96 16.73 -1.09 7.91
CA SER A 96 15.52 -1.44 8.68
C SER A 96 14.27 -1.52 7.83
N ALA A 97 14.17 -0.74 6.75
CA ALA A 97 13.00 -0.70 5.87
C ALA A 97 12.71 -2.05 5.21
N GLN A 98 13.72 -2.87 4.95
CA GLN A 98 13.54 -4.20 4.36
C GLN A 98 12.76 -5.18 5.23
N LYS A 99 12.54 -4.88 6.52
CA LYS A 99 11.82 -5.78 7.43
C LYS A 99 10.31 -5.77 7.23
N THR A 100 9.79 -4.72 6.58
CA THR A 100 8.36 -4.55 6.32
C THR A 100 8.16 -3.96 4.92
N ILE A 101 7.33 -4.61 4.12
CA ILE A 101 7.16 -4.28 2.71
C ILE A 101 6.75 -2.81 2.48
N HIS A 102 5.84 -2.28 3.29
CA HIS A 102 5.38 -0.90 3.16
C HIS A 102 6.51 0.13 3.43
N ASN A 103 7.37 -0.10 4.41
CA ASN A 103 8.52 0.78 4.68
C ASN A 103 9.53 0.76 3.53
N TYR A 104 9.77 -0.43 2.96
CA TYR A 104 10.63 -0.59 1.80
C TYR A 104 10.08 0.19 0.59
N PHE A 105 8.77 0.06 0.31
CA PHE A 105 8.14 0.74 -0.82
C PHE A 105 8.27 2.26 -0.75
N PHE A 106 8.11 2.87 0.42
CA PHE A 106 8.30 4.32 0.57
C PHE A 106 9.72 4.77 0.23
N LEU A 107 10.74 4.13 0.79
CA LEU A 107 12.13 4.53 0.52
C LEU A 107 12.53 4.22 -0.93
N LYS A 108 12.13 3.07 -1.46
CA LYS A 108 12.41 2.72 -2.86
C LYS A 108 11.65 3.62 -3.84
N GLY A 109 10.42 4.02 -3.50
CA GLY A 109 9.65 5.02 -4.24
C GLY A 109 10.35 6.38 -4.27
N LEU A 110 10.90 6.83 -3.14
CA LEU A 110 11.72 8.04 -3.10
C LEU A 110 13.02 7.91 -3.91
N ASP A 111 13.65 6.74 -3.95
CA ASP A 111 14.81 6.53 -4.82
C ASP A 111 14.42 6.67 -6.30
N ALA A 112 13.27 6.14 -6.69
CA ALA A 112 12.81 6.12 -8.08
C ALA A 112 12.35 7.50 -8.58
N VAL A 113 11.73 8.33 -7.74
CA VAL A 113 11.34 9.68 -8.17
C VAL A 113 12.54 10.63 -8.17
N ARG A 114 12.56 11.58 -9.12
CA ARG A 114 13.58 12.63 -9.20
C ARG A 114 13.49 13.62 -8.05
N ASP A 115 14.47 14.48 -7.90
CA ASP A 115 14.36 15.62 -6.98
C ASP A 115 13.14 16.48 -7.36
N GLY A 116 12.35 16.89 -6.38
CA GLY A 116 11.06 17.54 -6.57
C GLY A 116 9.93 16.63 -7.01
N GLY A 117 10.19 15.36 -7.34
CA GLY A 117 9.16 14.37 -7.67
C GLY A 117 8.31 13.98 -6.45
N ILE A 118 7.16 13.38 -6.73
CA ILE A 118 6.12 13.13 -5.74
C ILE A 118 5.93 11.62 -5.55
N VAL A 119 5.81 11.18 -4.31
CA VAL A 119 5.37 9.84 -3.91
C VAL A 119 4.04 9.97 -3.19
N ALA A 120 2.99 9.31 -3.68
CA ALA A 120 1.65 9.32 -3.09
C ALA A 120 1.16 7.88 -2.89
N PHE A 121 1.31 7.36 -1.68
CA PHE A 121 0.99 5.96 -1.38
C PHE A 121 -0.11 5.83 -0.33
N ILE A 122 -1.06 4.93 -0.60
CA ILE A 122 -1.97 4.39 0.42
C ILE A 122 -1.25 3.23 1.09
N THR A 123 -1.27 3.21 2.41
CA THR A 123 -0.57 2.22 3.24
C THR A 123 -1.37 1.88 4.49
N SER A 124 -0.98 0.83 5.20
CA SER A 124 -1.55 0.54 6.52
C SER A 124 -1.13 1.60 7.56
N GLN A 125 -1.97 1.83 8.57
CA GLN A 125 -1.64 2.71 9.71
C GLN A 125 -0.35 2.27 10.44
N GLY A 126 0.08 1.02 10.27
CA GLY A 126 1.31 0.50 10.86
C GLY A 126 2.59 1.26 10.48
N VAL A 127 2.61 1.97 9.35
CA VAL A 127 3.75 2.83 8.96
C VAL A 127 3.92 3.97 9.95
N LEU A 128 2.84 4.68 10.25
CA LEU A 128 2.86 5.86 11.12
C LEU A 128 2.76 5.49 12.60
N ASN A 129 2.03 4.42 12.95
CA ASN A 129 1.82 3.99 14.33
C ASN A 129 2.93 3.08 14.88
N SER A 130 3.96 2.77 14.10
CA SER A 130 5.13 2.03 14.57
C SER A 130 5.93 2.83 15.60
N THR A 131 6.30 2.20 16.72
CA THR A 131 7.23 2.80 17.69
C THR A 131 8.66 2.92 17.15
N LYS A 132 9.00 2.19 16.07
CA LYS A 132 10.30 2.27 15.39
C LYS A 132 10.33 3.45 14.45
N THR A 133 11.09 4.50 14.77
CA THR A 133 11.09 5.77 14.05
C THR A 133 12.17 5.86 12.96
N SER A 134 13.12 4.92 12.90
CA SER A 134 14.29 5.01 12.01
C SER A 134 13.94 5.20 10.53
N VAL A 135 12.89 4.51 10.04
CA VAL A 135 12.47 4.63 8.65
C VAL A 135 11.80 5.98 8.40
N ARG A 136 10.95 6.46 9.32
CA ARG A 136 10.32 7.78 9.20
C ARG A 136 11.36 8.91 9.24
N ASN A 137 12.37 8.79 10.11
CA ASN A 137 13.48 9.73 10.13
C ASN A 137 14.24 9.75 8.80
N GLU A 138 14.48 8.57 8.21
CA GLU A 138 15.11 8.44 6.88
C GLU A 138 14.24 9.09 5.78
N LEU A 139 12.92 8.84 5.79
CA LEU A 139 11.99 9.44 4.84
C LEU A 139 12.02 10.98 4.91
N PHE A 140 11.86 11.52 6.11
CA PHE A 140 11.78 12.97 6.30
C PHE A 140 13.13 13.67 6.29
N SER A 141 14.25 12.95 6.22
CA SER A 141 15.56 13.56 5.94
C SER A 141 15.72 13.95 4.46
N GLN A 142 14.97 13.33 3.55
CA GLN A 142 15.11 13.51 2.11
C GLN A 142 13.81 13.87 1.37
N ALA A 143 12.69 14.00 2.09
CA ALA A 143 11.41 14.38 1.49
C ALA A 143 10.64 15.35 2.41
N ASN A 144 9.88 16.24 1.80
CA ASN A 144 8.92 17.09 2.47
C ASN A 144 7.58 16.39 2.58
N LEU A 145 6.89 16.52 3.71
CA LEU A 145 5.51 16.11 3.85
C LEU A 145 4.61 17.10 3.09
N VAL A 146 3.91 16.61 2.08
CA VAL A 146 2.86 17.36 1.38
C VAL A 146 1.51 17.13 2.05
N SER A 147 1.14 15.85 2.26
CA SER A 147 -0.13 15.49 2.90
C SER A 147 0.00 14.18 3.65
N ALA A 148 -0.70 14.05 4.77
CA ALA A 148 -0.97 12.79 5.43
C ALA A 148 -2.43 12.78 5.89
N ILE A 149 -3.19 11.83 5.38
CA ILE A 149 -4.63 11.73 5.63
C ILE A 149 -4.93 10.31 6.09
N ARG A 150 -5.55 10.19 7.27
CA ARG A 150 -6.07 8.91 7.76
C ARG A 150 -7.40 8.62 7.08
N LEU A 151 -7.51 7.43 6.51
CA LEU A 151 -8.67 6.98 5.77
C LEU A 151 -9.62 6.19 6.70
N PRO A 152 -10.93 6.18 6.44
CA PRO A 152 -11.86 5.42 7.25
C PRO A 152 -11.64 3.92 7.11
N ASN A 153 -11.83 3.17 8.21
CA ASN A 153 -11.61 1.73 8.24
C ASN A 153 -12.51 0.95 7.26
N ASN A 154 -13.68 1.48 6.96
CA ASN A 154 -14.63 0.88 6.01
C ASN A 154 -14.37 1.27 4.54
N LEU A 155 -13.24 1.89 4.22
CA LEU A 155 -12.89 2.24 2.84
C LEU A 155 -12.91 1.02 1.89
N PHE A 156 -12.46 -0.14 2.39
CA PHE A 156 -12.33 -1.36 1.58
C PHE A 156 -13.46 -2.37 1.81
N THR A 157 -14.46 -2.06 2.63
CA THR A 157 -15.52 -3.01 3.01
C THR A 157 -16.39 -3.43 1.83
N ASP A 158 -16.82 -2.45 1.01
CA ASP A 158 -17.74 -2.72 -0.11
C ASP A 158 -17.09 -3.58 -1.20
N ASN A 159 -15.77 -3.50 -1.36
CA ASN A 159 -15.06 -4.10 -2.48
C ASN A 159 -14.20 -5.32 -2.10
N ALA A 160 -13.63 -5.32 -0.90
CA ALA A 160 -12.76 -6.40 -0.43
C ALA A 160 -13.28 -7.10 0.83
N GLY A 161 -14.43 -6.69 1.36
CA GLY A 161 -15.05 -7.30 2.54
C GLY A 161 -14.21 -7.19 3.82
N THR A 162 -13.29 -6.22 3.88
CA THR A 162 -12.39 -6.05 5.02
C THR A 162 -12.41 -4.62 5.56
N GLU A 163 -12.35 -4.50 6.88
CA GLU A 163 -12.13 -3.24 7.58
C GLU A 163 -10.67 -3.15 8.00
N VAL A 164 -9.96 -2.18 7.46
CA VAL A 164 -8.53 -1.96 7.77
C VAL A 164 -8.20 -0.48 7.87
N GLY A 165 -7.53 -0.12 8.95
CA GLY A 165 -7.01 1.23 9.10
C GLY A 165 -5.87 1.51 8.12
N SER A 166 -6.03 2.54 7.31
CA SER A 166 -5.06 2.95 6.29
C SER A 166 -4.84 4.46 6.31
N ASP A 167 -3.70 4.86 5.80
CA ASP A 167 -3.28 6.25 5.67
C ASP A 167 -2.85 6.53 4.23
N LEU A 168 -3.23 7.69 3.67
CA LEU A 168 -2.63 8.23 2.45
C LEU A 168 -1.50 9.17 2.85
N ILE A 169 -0.30 8.93 2.33
CA ILE A 169 0.88 9.75 2.61
C ILE A 169 1.42 10.28 1.28
N VAL A 170 1.54 11.60 1.17
CA VAL A 170 2.09 12.29 0.00
C VAL A 170 3.37 13.01 0.40
N LEU A 171 4.46 12.63 -0.25
CA LEU A 171 5.80 13.15 -0.02
C LEU A 171 6.33 13.81 -1.30
N GLN A 172 7.07 14.91 -1.15
CA GLN A 172 7.85 15.50 -2.23
C GLN A 172 9.33 15.34 -1.93
N LYS A 173 10.06 14.65 -2.82
CA LYS A 173 11.50 14.49 -2.67
C LYS A 173 12.21 15.84 -2.68
N ASN A 174 13.14 16.03 -1.75
CA ASN A 174 13.92 17.26 -1.60
C ASN A 174 15.33 16.92 -1.13
N LEU A 175 16.26 16.80 -2.05
CA LEU A 175 17.66 16.46 -1.76
C LEU A 175 18.42 17.62 -1.12
N SER A 176 17.89 18.85 -1.20
CA SER A 176 18.49 20.03 -0.56
C SER A 176 17.91 20.32 0.84
N LYS A 177 17.04 19.43 1.34
CA LYS A 177 16.42 19.57 2.66
C LYS A 177 17.47 19.58 3.78
N LYS A 178 17.35 20.54 4.71
CA LYS A 178 18.29 20.68 5.83
C LYS A 178 17.71 20.21 7.15
N GLU A 179 16.40 20.40 7.35
CA GLU A 179 15.74 20.06 8.61
C GLU A 179 14.28 19.67 8.41
N MET A 180 13.73 18.95 9.36
CA MET A 180 12.32 18.56 9.39
C MET A 180 11.44 19.72 9.82
N SER A 181 10.29 19.89 9.19
CA SER A 181 9.22 20.77 9.66
C SER A 181 8.63 20.28 10.99
N GLN A 182 7.78 21.11 11.62
CA GLN A 182 7.09 20.72 12.85
C GLN A 182 6.19 19.48 12.60
N ASP A 183 5.42 19.46 11.52
CA ASP A 183 4.53 18.35 11.18
C ASP A 183 5.31 17.07 10.92
N GLU A 184 6.43 17.14 10.22
CA GLU A 184 7.29 15.98 9.99
C GLU A 184 7.90 15.42 11.28
N ARG A 185 8.23 16.28 12.25
CA ARG A 185 8.63 15.83 13.59
C ARG A 185 7.49 15.12 14.30
N LEU A 186 6.25 15.64 14.23
CA LEU A 186 5.07 14.96 14.77
C LEU A 186 4.86 13.58 14.12
N MET A 187 5.06 13.46 12.79
CA MET A 187 4.99 12.18 12.08
C MET A 187 5.99 11.13 12.60
N THR A 188 7.11 11.55 13.22
CA THR A 188 8.09 10.61 13.79
C THR A 188 7.79 10.21 15.23
N VAL A 189 6.82 10.81 15.89
CA VAL A 189 6.52 10.61 17.31
C VAL A 189 5.24 9.78 17.48
N ILE A 190 5.25 8.87 18.44
CA ILE A 190 4.06 8.16 18.93
C ILE A 190 3.70 8.75 20.29
N GLN A 191 2.46 9.11 20.47
CA GLN A 191 1.95 9.79 21.66
C GLN A 191 0.68 9.13 22.16
N THR A 192 0.45 9.15 23.47
CA THR A 192 -0.83 8.77 24.05
C THR A 192 -1.76 9.98 24.05
N ASP A 193 -2.91 9.86 23.42
CA ASP A 193 -3.95 10.89 23.43
C ASP A 193 -4.58 10.97 24.84
N THR A 194 -4.61 12.16 25.40
CA THR A 194 -5.12 12.40 26.75
C THR A 194 -6.63 12.22 26.87
N LYS A 195 -7.37 12.30 25.78
CA LYS A 195 -8.85 12.16 25.76
C LYS A 195 -9.28 10.71 25.68
N THR A 196 -8.62 9.92 24.84
CA THR A 196 -8.99 8.54 24.56
C THR A 196 -8.15 7.53 25.33
N ALA A 197 -7.01 7.95 25.91
CA ALA A 197 -5.96 7.11 26.49
C ALA A 197 -5.35 6.09 25.50
N LEU A 198 -5.58 6.29 24.19
CA LEU A 198 -4.99 5.46 23.13
C LEU A 198 -3.67 6.04 22.65
N THR A 199 -2.83 5.14 22.18
CA THR A 199 -1.55 5.52 21.58
C THR A 199 -1.69 5.59 20.06
N ASP A 200 -1.34 6.74 19.49
CA ASP A 200 -1.42 6.99 18.05
C ASP A 200 -0.23 7.84 17.59
N ASN A 201 -0.10 8.06 16.28
CA ASN A 201 0.85 9.00 15.74
C ASN A 201 0.52 10.43 16.19
N ALA A 202 1.51 11.16 16.70
CA ALA A 202 1.31 12.51 17.24
C ALA A 202 0.74 13.49 16.20
N TYR A 203 1.02 13.28 14.91
CA TYR A 203 0.46 14.09 13.85
C TYR A 203 -1.07 14.07 13.85
N PHE A 204 -1.70 12.89 13.90
CA PHE A 204 -3.16 12.79 13.88
C PHE A 204 -3.82 13.21 15.21
N ILE A 205 -3.09 13.15 16.32
CA ILE A 205 -3.56 13.71 17.60
C ILE A 205 -3.64 15.24 17.52
N HIS A 206 -2.63 15.87 16.88
CA HIS A 206 -2.56 17.31 16.70
C HIS A 206 -3.37 17.85 15.52
N HIS A 207 -3.64 16.99 14.52
CA HIS A 207 -4.36 17.30 13.28
C HIS A 207 -5.56 16.36 13.07
N PRO A 208 -6.56 16.36 13.97
CA PRO A 208 -7.74 15.50 13.83
C PRO A 208 -8.56 15.82 12.56
N GLU A 209 -8.43 17.04 12.01
CA GLU A 209 -9.05 17.43 10.75
C GLU A 209 -8.45 16.71 9.53
N ARG A 210 -7.35 15.97 9.68
CA ARG A 210 -6.73 15.11 8.65
C ARG A 210 -7.20 13.66 8.73
N ILE A 211 -8.29 13.39 9.44
CA ILE A 211 -8.92 12.08 9.53
C ILE A 211 -10.25 12.13 8.79
N VAL A 212 -10.40 11.36 7.72
CA VAL A 212 -11.64 11.25 6.95
C VAL A 212 -12.62 10.35 7.70
N HIS A 213 -13.70 10.91 8.22
CA HIS A 213 -14.74 10.13 8.91
C HIS A 213 -16.04 10.94 9.08
N THR A 214 -17.15 10.24 9.21
CA THR A 214 -18.42 10.78 9.70
C THR A 214 -18.77 10.26 11.10
N MET A 215 -18.16 9.14 11.48
CA MET A 215 -18.32 8.50 12.80
C MET A 215 -16.97 7.98 13.29
N ALA A 216 -16.73 8.12 14.58
CA ALA A 216 -15.59 7.51 15.26
C ALA A 216 -16.08 6.72 16.47
N LYS A 217 -15.55 5.52 16.67
CA LYS A 217 -15.86 4.65 17.82
C LYS A 217 -14.60 4.05 18.42
N LEU A 218 -14.63 3.81 19.72
CA LEU A 218 -13.62 2.99 20.37
C LEU A 218 -13.95 1.53 20.11
N ASP A 219 -13.00 0.80 19.55
CA ASP A 219 -13.11 -0.60 19.17
C ASP A 219 -11.74 -1.27 19.28
N THR A 220 -11.52 -2.36 18.57
CA THR A 220 -10.21 -3.01 18.48
C THR A 220 -9.65 -2.97 17.06
N ASP A 221 -8.33 -2.94 16.96
CA ASP A 221 -7.65 -3.16 15.69
C ASP A 221 -7.79 -4.66 15.25
N PRO A 222 -7.38 -5.03 14.03
CA PRO A 222 -7.42 -6.41 13.58
C PRO A 222 -6.62 -7.40 14.43
N TYR A 223 -5.78 -6.90 15.34
CA TYR A 223 -4.97 -7.70 16.29
C TYR A 223 -5.56 -7.73 17.69
N GLY A 224 -6.77 -7.18 17.90
CA GLY A 224 -7.47 -7.15 19.18
C GLY A 224 -6.97 -6.10 20.17
N LYS A 225 -6.17 -5.12 19.74
CA LYS A 225 -5.74 -3.99 20.60
C LYS A 225 -6.77 -2.87 20.53
N PRO A 226 -7.04 -2.18 21.66
CA PRO A 226 -7.91 -0.99 21.66
C PRO A 226 -7.43 0.05 20.66
N ALA A 227 -8.31 0.51 19.81
CA ALA A 227 -8.04 1.49 18.76
C ALA A 227 -9.27 2.36 18.47
N MET A 228 -9.04 3.58 17.97
CA MET A 228 -10.10 4.36 17.34
C MET A 228 -10.37 3.80 15.95
N VAL A 229 -11.62 3.44 15.70
CA VAL A 229 -12.13 3.01 14.40
C VAL A 229 -12.93 4.15 13.80
N TYR A 230 -12.51 4.60 12.62
CA TYR A 230 -13.13 5.68 11.88
C TYR A 230 -13.98 5.10 10.74
N LEU A 231 -15.23 5.52 10.63
CA LEU A 231 -16.16 5.06 9.62
C LEU A 231 -16.71 6.27 8.83
N HIS A 232 -17.06 6.04 7.59
CA HIS A 232 -17.67 7.06 6.74
C HIS A 232 -18.95 6.53 6.09
N GLU A 233 -20.09 7.16 6.39
CA GLU A 233 -21.41 6.72 5.90
C GLU A 233 -21.65 7.06 4.42
N GLY A 234 -20.94 8.07 3.89
CA GLY A 234 -21.06 8.53 2.49
C GLY A 234 -20.44 7.61 1.47
N LYS A 235 -20.01 6.40 1.86
CA LYS A 235 -19.36 5.40 0.99
C LYS A 235 -18.22 5.99 0.17
N ALA A 236 -17.83 5.34 -0.94
CA ALA A 236 -16.71 5.75 -1.77
C ALA A 236 -16.82 7.21 -2.28
N ALA A 237 -18.02 7.67 -2.65
CA ALA A 237 -18.22 9.04 -3.18
C ALA A 237 -18.00 10.11 -2.10
N GLY A 238 -18.49 9.90 -0.87
CA GLY A 238 -18.28 10.81 0.25
C GLY A 238 -16.81 10.86 0.67
N ILE A 239 -16.20 9.70 0.82
CA ILE A 239 -14.75 9.58 1.13
C ILE A 239 -13.92 10.32 0.07
N ALA A 240 -14.21 10.11 -1.22
CA ALA A 240 -13.50 10.76 -2.32
C ALA A 240 -13.67 12.29 -2.31
N GLY A 241 -14.86 12.79 -1.93
CA GLY A 241 -15.13 14.23 -1.76
C GLY A 241 -14.28 14.86 -0.67
N ASP A 242 -14.25 14.26 0.51
CA ASP A 242 -13.45 14.76 1.64
C ASP A 242 -11.95 14.66 1.34
N LEU A 243 -11.51 13.54 0.78
CA LEU A 243 -10.13 13.32 0.41
C LEU A 243 -9.64 14.36 -0.62
N ARG A 244 -10.47 14.64 -1.65
CA ARG A 244 -10.14 15.68 -2.65
C ARG A 244 -9.97 17.03 -1.99
N ARG A 245 -10.91 17.47 -1.15
CA ARG A 245 -10.84 18.76 -0.46
C ARG A 245 -9.56 18.89 0.37
N MET A 246 -9.22 17.86 1.17
CA MET A 246 -8.00 17.85 1.99
C MET A 246 -6.74 17.88 1.13
N LEU A 247 -6.68 17.09 0.05
CA LEU A 247 -5.54 17.06 -0.86
C LEU A 247 -5.35 18.37 -1.62
N ASP A 248 -6.44 18.97 -2.10
CA ASP A 248 -6.36 20.25 -2.81
C ASP A 248 -5.81 21.36 -1.90
N GLU A 249 -6.26 21.38 -0.63
CA GLU A 249 -5.73 22.30 0.38
C GLU A 249 -4.23 22.06 0.65
N ASP A 250 -3.85 20.82 0.97
CA ASP A 250 -2.46 20.48 1.28
C ASP A 250 -1.53 20.72 0.09
N CYS A 251 -1.94 20.34 -1.12
CA CYS A 251 -1.15 20.59 -2.33
C CYS A 251 -0.99 22.08 -2.61
N HIS A 252 -2.02 22.88 -2.35
CA HIS A 252 -1.95 24.34 -2.53
C HIS A 252 -0.90 24.98 -1.60
N PHE A 253 -0.86 24.58 -0.33
CA PHE A 253 -0.02 25.22 0.67
C PHE A 253 1.35 24.58 0.86
N ARG A 254 1.49 23.27 0.61
CA ARG A 254 2.68 22.49 0.99
C ARG A 254 3.49 21.99 -0.19
N LEU A 255 2.90 21.86 -1.39
CA LEU A 255 3.65 21.40 -2.57
C LEU A 255 4.54 22.51 -3.12
N ALA A 256 5.85 22.29 -3.08
CA ALA A 256 6.83 23.24 -3.61
C ALA A 256 6.91 23.14 -5.14
N MET A 257 6.04 23.89 -5.84
CA MET A 257 5.97 23.87 -7.32
C MET A 257 7.27 24.27 -8.00
N ARG A 258 8.09 25.14 -7.40
CA ARG A 258 9.40 25.51 -7.96
C ARG A 258 10.36 24.32 -7.95
N LEU A 259 10.34 23.51 -6.88
CA LEU A 259 11.12 22.28 -6.78
C LEU A 259 10.63 21.24 -7.78
N TYR A 260 9.31 21.08 -7.93
CA TYR A 260 8.71 20.17 -8.90
C TYR A 260 9.11 20.54 -10.34
N SER A 261 9.02 21.82 -10.71
CA SER A 261 9.26 22.28 -12.08
C SER A 261 10.75 22.35 -12.46
N GLY A 262 11.65 22.44 -11.47
CA GLY A 262 13.08 22.68 -11.69
C GLY A 262 13.86 21.56 -12.33
N ALA A 263 13.37 20.31 -12.28
CA ALA A 263 14.08 19.11 -12.74
C ALA A 263 13.26 18.22 -13.70
N ILE A 264 12.13 18.73 -14.20
CA ILE A 264 11.32 17.99 -15.20
C ILE A 264 12.16 17.71 -16.46
N GLY A 265 12.20 16.46 -16.87
CA GLY A 265 12.88 16.02 -18.10
C GLY A 265 14.37 15.71 -17.96
N GLN A 266 15.08 16.25 -16.96
CA GLN A 266 16.54 16.05 -16.82
C GLN A 266 16.94 14.57 -16.68
N ALA A 267 16.18 13.78 -15.94
CA ALA A 267 16.47 12.35 -15.76
C ALA A 267 16.26 11.56 -17.06
N ARG A 268 15.27 11.94 -17.88
CA ARG A 268 14.99 11.33 -19.18
C ARG A 268 16.05 11.65 -20.21
N GLU A 269 16.54 12.89 -20.21
CA GLU A 269 17.65 13.29 -21.07
C GLU A 269 18.92 12.48 -20.74
N ARG A 270 19.23 12.27 -19.45
CA ARG A 270 20.36 11.43 -19.03
C ARG A 270 20.22 9.99 -19.52
N LEU A 271 19.06 9.36 -19.32
CA LEU A 271 18.83 7.99 -19.79
C LEU A 271 18.90 7.87 -21.31
N ALA A 272 18.37 8.86 -22.04
CA ALA A 272 18.44 8.90 -23.50
C ALA A 272 19.87 9.07 -24.02
N VAL A 273 20.74 9.75 -23.27
CA VAL A 273 22.16 9.88 -23.58
C VAL A 273 22.90 8.56 -23.29
N GLU A 274 22.65 7.95 -22.13
CA GLU A 274 23.26 6.67 -21.75
C GLU A 274 22.89 5.54 -22.72
N THR A 275 21.62 5.47 -23.17
CA THR A 275 21.20 4.46 -24.16
C THR A 275 21.73 4.69 -25.57
N LYS A 276 22.17 5.91 -25.89
CA LYS A 276 22.83 6.22 -27.20
C LYS A 276 24.32 5.94 -27.20
N VAL A 277 24.96 5.77 -26.05
CA VAL A 277 26.42 5.53 -25.93
C VAL A 277 26.75 4.05 -25.96
N GLU A 278 25.82 3.12 -25.82
CA GLU A 278 26.06 1.69 -26.01
C GLU A 278 25.54 1.21 -27.36
N PRO A 279 26.33 1.39 -28.44
CA PRO A 279 26.75 0.25 -29.24
C PRO A 279 28.16 0.41 -29.81
N GLN A 280 29.20 0.21 -29.06
CA GLN A 280 30.52 -0.09 -29.63
C GLN A 280 31.22 -1.14 -28.78
N THR A 281 31.52 -2.24 -29.49
CA THR A 281 32.42 -3.32 -29.13
C THR A 281 31.91 -4.45 -28.23
N ALA A 282 31.01 -5.28 -28.77
CA ALA A 282 31.20 -6.73 -28.60
C ALA A 282 31.61 -7.32 -29.93
N LYS A 283 32.89 -7.32 -30.23
CA LYS A 283 33.47 -8.20 -31.25
C LYS A 283 33.29 -9.64 -30.78
N LEU A 284 32.43 -10.37 -31.49
CA LEU A 284 32.39 -11.82 -31.42
C LEU A 284 33.77 -12.34 -31.87
N GLU A 285 34.57 -12.80 -30.94
CA GLU A 285 35.62 -13.75 -31.23
C GLU A 285 34.97 -15.13 -31.38
N THR A 286 34.83 -15.56 -32.63
CA THR A 286 34.57 -16.95 -33.01
C THR A 286 35.72 -17.80 -32.56
N VAL A 287 35.59 -18.51 -31.46
CA VAL A 287 36.51 -19.61 -31.13
C VAL A 287 36.00 -20.88 -31.79
N SER A 288 36.83 -21.30 -32.76
CA SER A 288 36.77 -22.53 -33.51
C SER A 288 36.67 -23.77 -32.61
N SER A 289 35.85 -24.69 -33.07
CA SER A 289 35.70 -26.07 -32.63
C SER A 289 36.98 -26.81 -32.40
N ALA A 290 37.20 -27.41 -31.24
CA ALA A 290 38.00 -28.62 -31.12
C ALA A 290 37.61 -29.42 -29.86
N ARG A 291 37.26 -30.67 -30.13
CA ARG A 291 37.45 -31.87 -29.32
C ARG A 291 36.47 -32.14 -28.16
N ALA A 292 35.53 -32.99 -28.49
CA ALA A 292 34.78 -33.79 -27.51
C ALA A 292 35.74 -34.81 -26.86
N GLU A 293 35.89 -34.76 -25.55
CA GLU A 293 36.39 -35.86 -24.74
C GLU A 293 35.22 -36.40 -23.89
N GLU A 294 34.97 -37.70 -24.08
CA GLU A 294 33.99 -38.48 -23.33
C GLU A 294 34.39 -38.55 -21.86
N ILE A 295 33.54 -38.02 -20.96
CA ILE A 295 33.67 -38.25 -19.52
C ILE A 295 32.72 -39.38 -19.11
N HIS A 296 33.33 -40.49 -18.71
CA HIS A 296 32.67 -41.63 -18.09
C HIS A 296 32.11 -41.20 -16.73
N VAL A 297 30.79 -41.29 -16.58
CA VAL A 297 30.11 -41.02 -15.27
C VAL A 297 29.91 -42.35 -14.56
N ASP A 298 30.66 -42.57 -13.50
CA ASP A 298 30.43 -43.65 -12.53
C ASP A 298 29.17 -43.35 -11.69
N LYS A 299 28.32 -44.37 -11.59
CA LYS A 299 27.08 -44.30 -10.76
C LYS A 299 27.44 -44.43 -9.26
N PRO A 300 26.98 -43.54 -8.39
CA PRO A 300 27.10 -43.72 -6.97
C PRO A 300 26.08 -44.74 -6.46
N GLN A 301 26.56 -45.67 -5.66
CA GLN A 301 25.81 -46.69 -4.92
C GLN A 301 24.92 -46.02 -3.85
N THR A 302 23.66 -46.41 -3.82
CA THR A 302 22.68 -46.04 -2.81
C THR A 302 22.93 -46.82 -1.50
N GLN A 303 23.18 -46.06 -0.41
CA GLN A 303 23.06 -46.61 0.98
C GLN A 303 21.69 -46.19 1.57
N PRO A 304 21.06 -47.01 2.41
CA PRO A 304 19.73 -46.75 2.95
C PRO A 304 19.74 -45.68 4.03
N ILE A 305 18.88 -44.68 3.86
CA ILE A 305 18.66 -43.60 4.83
C ILE A 305 17.76 -44.09 5.94
N LYS A 306 18.22 -43.99 7.19
CA LYS A 306 17.44 -44.22 8.41
C LYS A 306 16.32 -43.22 8.54
N GLU A 307 15.11 -43.69 8.80
CA GLU A 307 13.92 -42.90 9.09
C GLU A 307 14.15 -41.95 10.26
N LYS A 308 13.84 -40.66 10.06
CA LYS A 308 13.69 -39.67 11.11
C LYS A 308 12.22 -39.54 11.49
N PRO A 309 11.91 -39.24 12.77
CA PRO A 309 10.53 -39.21 13.24
C PRO A 309 9.73 -38.07 12.62
N GLU A 310 8.49 -38.39 12.33
CA GLU A 310 7.42 -37.56 11.81
C GLU A 310 7.19 -36.36 12.74
N ILE A 311 7.42 -35.14 12.24
CA ILE A 311 7.08 -33.88 12.93
C ILE A 311 5.73 -33.46 12.37
N GLU A 312 4.71 -33.45 13.24
CA GLU A 312 3.39 -32.89 12.91
C GLU A 312 3.51 -31.46 12.35
N PRO A 313 2.76 -31.13 11.30
CA PRO A 313 2.82 -29.80 10.72
C PRO A 313 2.15 -28.78 11.67
N ARG A 314 2.96 -27.93 12.27
CA ARG A 314 2.50 -26.71 12.90
C ARG A 314 1.75 -25.88 11.86
N GLN A 315 0.46 -25.66 12.06
CA GLN A 315 -0.35 -24.73 11.26
C GLN A 315 0.32 -23.35 11.29
N GLN A 316 1.00 -23.02 10.21
CA GLN A 316 1.41 -21.64 9.94
C GLN A 316 0.18 -20.90 9.47
N ASN A 317 -0.35 -20.02 10.32
CA ASN A 317 -1.29 -18.99 9.89
C ASN A 317 -0.55 -18.05 8.92
N HIS A 318 -0.61 -18.35 7.63
CA HIS A 318 -0.31 -17.40 6.59
C HIS A 318 -1.45 -16.39 6.55
N SER A 319 -1.27 -15.25 7.24
CA SER A 319 -2.01 -14.05 6.87
C SER A 319 -1.50 -13.64 5.48
N ALA A 320 -2.23 -14.07 4.44
CA ALA A 320 -1.99 -13.58 3.09
C ALA A 320 -2.11 -12.06 3.12
N ALA A 321 -1.05 -11.37 2.71
CA ALA A 321 -1.11 -9.93 2.49
C ALA A 321 -2.17 -9.68 1.41
N VAL A 322 -3.32 -9.14 1.82
CA VAL A 322 -4.42 -8.83 0.90
C VAL A 322 -4.04 -7.53 0.20
N GLN A 323 -3.60 -7.65 -1.03
CA GLN A 323 -3.44 -6.50 -1.92
C GLN A 323 -4.84 -6.12 -2.42
N LEU A 324 -5.41 -5.08 -1.82
CA LEU A 324 -6.70 -4.52 -2.20
C LEU A 324 -6.50 -3.65 -3.44
N THR A 325 -7.19 -3.97 -4.52
CA THR A 325 -7.16 -3.17 -5.74
C THR A 325 -8.25 -2.09 -5.71
N LEU A 326 -8.04 -0.99 -6.42
CA LEU A 326 -9.05 0.07 -6.56
C LEU A 326 -10.26 -0.34 -7.41
N LEU A 327 -10.19 -1.45 -8.16
CA LEU A 327 -11.38 -2.10 -8.75
C LEU A 327 -12.38 -2.48 -7.66
N ASP A 328 -11.85 -2.93 -6.53
CA ASP A 328 -12.62 -3.18 -5.33
C ASP A 328 -13.26 -1.88 -4.78
N LEU A 329 -12.64 -0.74 -4.98
CA LEU A 329 -13.15 0.58 -4.52
C LEU A 329 -14.21 1.21 -5.44
N TRP A 330 -14.28 0.84 -6.73
CA TRP A 330 -15.12 1.53 -7.71
C TRP A 330 -16.31 0.72 -8.22
N GLY A 331 -16.56 -0.50 -7.67
CA GLY A 331 -17.78 -1.26 -7.91
C GLY A 331 -17.98 -1.70 -9.37
N MET A 332 -16.93 -1.86 -10.15
CA MET A 332 -16.99 -2.32 -11.53
C MET A 332 -16.76 -3.86 -11.65
N THR A 333 -17.33 -4.64 -10.74
CA THR A 333 -17.48 -6.06 -10.98
C THR A 333 -18.84 -6.31 -11.62
N GLU A 334 -18.88 -6.57 -12.91
CA GLU A 334 -20.05 -7.21 -13.54
C GLU A 334 -20.34 -8.52 -12.82
N GLU A 335 -21.59 -8.71 -12.37
CA GLU A 335 -22.08 -9.96 -11.82
C GLU A 335 -21.91 -11.09 -12.86
N VAL A 336 -20.84 -11.87 -12.71
CA VAL A 336 -20.76 -13.17 -13.38
C VAL A 336 -21.69 -14.12 -12.64
N SER A 337 -22.89 -14.27 -13.16
CA SER A 337 -23.90 -15.20 -12.68
C SER A 337 -23.36 -16.64 -12.71
N GLN A 338 -23.07 -17.20 -11.54
CA GLN A 338 -22.78 -18.62 -11.40
C GLN A 338 -24.05 -19.46 -11.56
N PRO A 339 -24.02 -20.62 -12.24
CA PRO A 339 -25.19 -21.50 -12.39
C PRO A 339 -25.53 -22.17 -11.05
N LYS A 340 -26.79 -21.99 -10.62
CA LYS A 340 -27.37 -22.61 -9.42
C LYS A 340 -27.43 -24.14 -9.58
N THR A 341 -26.58 -24.86 -8.85
CA THR A 341 -26.77 -26.30 -8.65
C THR A 341 -27.76 -26.51 -7.51
N SER A 342 -28.93 -27.04 -7.88
CA SER A 342 -30.00 -27.46 -6.97
C SER A 342 -29.57 -28.68 -6.14
N LYS A 343 -29.44 -28.57 -4.84
CA LYS A 343 -29.43 -29.71 -3.91
C LYS A 343 -30.75 -29.75 -3.16
N LYS A 344 -31.55 -30.79 -3.48
CA LYS A 344 -32.75 -31.20 -2.75
C LYS A 344 -32.45 -31.48 -1.28
N LYS A 345 -33.06 -30.75 -0.34
CA LYS A 345 -33.16 -31.16 1.06
C LYS A 345 -34.44 -31.91 1.33
N LYS A 346 -34.30 -33.11 1.86
CA LYS A 346 -35.37 -33.94 2.39
C LYS A 346 -35.97 -33.32 3.67
N THR A 347 -37.28 -33.18 3.65
CA THR A 347 -38.13 -32.80 4.78
C THR A 347 -38.23 -33.95 5.77
N VAL A 348 -38.01 -33.68 7.06
CA VAL A 348 -38.51 -34.52 8.16
C VAL A 348 -39.40 -33.63 9.04
N LYS A 349 -40.67 -33.96 9.04
CA LYS A 349 -41.69 -33.43 9.93
C LYS A 349 -41.49 -33.98 11.36
N LYS A 350 -41.57 -33.15 12.39
CA LYS A 350 -42.13 -33.55 13.70
C LYS A 350 -42.91 -32.42 14.32
N ALA A 351 -44.04 -32.76 14.86
CA ALA A 351 -45.17 -31.93 15.23
C ALA A 351 -45.15 -31.53 16.74
N VAL A 352 -45.84 -30.42 17.03
CA VAL A 352 -46.75 -30.15 18.14
C VAL A 352 -46.15 -29.97 19.52
N THR A 353 -46.29 -28.79 20.16
CA THR A 353 -47.42 -28.42 21.03
C THR A 353 -47.37 -26.95 21.48
N ALA A 354 -48.54 -26.35 21.48
CA ALA A 354 -48.83 -25.00 21.96
C ALA A 354 -48.91 -24.93 23.50
N LYS A 355 -48.61 -23.77 24.07
CA LYS A 355 -49.38 -23.17 25.24
C LYS A 355 -48.98 -21.70 25.46
N SER A 356 -49.87 -20.81 25.16
CA SER A 356 -50.61 -19.84 26.00
C SER A 356 -49.82 -18.74 26.74
N THR A 357 -50.07 -17.49 26.30
CA THR A 357 -50.03 -16.18 27.01
C THR A 357 -51.10 -16.14 28.14
N PRO A 358 -51.21 -15.17 29.06
CA PRO A 358 -50.96 -13.72 29.12
C PRO A 358 -50.65 -13.18 30.55
N PRO A 359 -50.93 -11.92 31.00
CA PRO A 359 -50.86 -10.57 30.41
C PRO A 359 -50.10 -9.52 31.31
N LYS A 360 -50.05 -8.28 30.83
CA LYS A 360 -49.58 -7.05 31.50
C LYS A 360 -50.38 -6.69 32.77
N PRO A 361 -49.80 -5.79 33.65
CA PRO A 361 -50.53 -4.55 33.86
C PRO A 361 -49.71 -3.25 33.74
N LYS A 362 -50.43 -2.22 33.32
CA LYS A 362 -50.09 -0.79 33.33
C LYS A 362 -50.03 -0.26 34.76
N VAL A 363 -49.13 0.67 35.03
CA VAL A 363 -49.33 1.70 36.07
C VAL A 363 -48.86 3.04 35.51
N THR A 364 -49.81 3.95 35.49
CA THR A 364 -49.73 5.39 35.24
C THR A 364 -49.40 6.08 36.56
N VAL A 365 -48.52 7.07 36.59
CA VAL A 365 -48.57 8.17 37.54
C VAL A 365 -48.03 9.45 36.91
N THR A 366 -48.80 10.48 37.02
CA THR A 366 -48.71 11.85 36.54
C THR A 366 -47.78 12.74 37.39
N PRO A 367 -47.44 13.98 36.92
CA PRO A 367 -46.32 14.77 37.43
C PRO A 367 -46.73 15.77 38.53
N THR A 368 -45.75 16.20 39.31
CA THR A 368 -45.84 17.41 40.14
C THR A 368 -44.60 18.27 40.00
N ALA A 369 -44.82 19.52 39.63
CA ALA A 369 -43.84 20.62 39.66
C ALA A 369 -44.18 21.53 40.89
N PRO A 370 -43.55 22.73 41.07
CA PRO A 370 -42.26 22.94 41.74
C PRO A 370 -42.43 23.80 43.00
N THR A 371 -41.42 23.97 43.83
CA THR A 371 -41.33 25.16 44.70
C THR A 371 -39.88 25.57 44.96
N ALA A 372 -39.70 26.88 44.85
CA ALA A 372 -38.52 27.68 45.09
C ALA A 372 -38.07 27.66 46.58
N LYS A 373 -36.79 27.72 46.77
CA LYS A 373 -36.08 28.74 47.57
C LYS A 373 -34.62 28.71 47.22
#